data_f248676c4cf4d79a44a85decf2228591
#
_entry.id   f248676c4cf4d79a44a85decf2228591
#
_cell.length_a   1.000
_cell.length_b   1.000
_cell.length_c   1.000
_cell.angle_alpha   90.00
_cell.angle_beta   90.00
_cell.angle_gamma   90.00
#
_symmetry.space_group_name_H-M   'P 1'
#
loop_
_entity.id
_entity.type
_entity.pdbx_description
1 polymer ?
#
loop_
_entity_poly.entity_id
_entity_poly.type
_entity_poly.pdbx_seq_one_letter_code
_entity_poly.pdbx_strand_id
1 'polypeptide(L)'
;MLLDGLDGSLARKIGVTDKPPNIDGSALDLVIDYLNYVIIPALMIYWFQFVPPGWEIYIPAGIVAVSLYTFANINMKTSDYYFSGWPAIWNILVLYFYILGTNLWINLIVIIILYILTFVPIKFVHPLRVKNLRNYTIFATVLWGASTLKLVTANPNINLFLEEKIVMAIWILCSIYFASLCFTKSIKDE
;
A
#
# COMPACT_ATOMS: atom_id res chain seq x y z
N MET A 1 7.66 -2.63 4.57
CA MET A 1 7.08 -1.43 5.22
C MET A 1 7.77 -1.06 6.56
N LEU A 2 7.77 -1.90 7.62
CA LEU A 2 8.43 -1.52 8.89
C LEU A 2 9.95 -1.44 8.75
N LEU A 3 10.58 -2.42 8.10
CA LEU A 3 12.02 -2.41 7.82
C LEU A 3 12.42 -1.26 6.90
N ASP A 4 11.68 -1.04 5.83
CA ASP A 4 11.82 0.04 4.87
C ASP A 4 11.75 1.46 5.50
N GLY A 5 10.91 1.65 6.52
CA GLY A 5 10.88 2.90 7.29
C GLY A 5 12.09 3.12 8.22
N LEU A 6 12.83 2.05 8.55
CA LEU A 6 13.96 2.08 9.48
C LEU A 6 15.31 2.11 8.79
N ASP A 7 15.48 1.43 7.64
CA ASP A 7 16.76 1.25 6.96
C ASP A 7 17.35 2.56 6.45
N GLY A 8 16.56 3.40 5.78
CA GLY A 8 17.00 4.71 5.33
C GLY A 8 17.39 5.65 6.49
N SER A 9 16.73 5.53 7.64
CA SER A 9 17.08 6.29 8.84
C SER A 9 18.37 5.78 9.48
N LEU A 10 18.57 4.46 9.48
CA LEU A 10 19.77 3.81 9.98
C LEU A 10 20.97 4.11 9.08
N ALA A 11 20.80 4.01 7.75
CA ALA A 11 21.84 4.31 6.77
C ALA A 11 22.37 5.75 6.92
N ARG A 12 21.47 6.74 7.06
CA ARG A 12 21.85 8.13 7.32
C ARG A 12 22.60 8.30 8.65
N LYS A 13 22.17 7.60 9.70
CA LYS A 13 22.79 7.68 11.04
C LYS A 13 24.20 7.08 11.06
N ILE A 14 24.48 6.07 10.23
CA ILE A 14 25.77 5.38 10.14
C ILE A 14 26.72 6.09 9.14
N GLY A 15 26.25 7.09 8.40
CA GLY A 15 27.06 7.84 7.42
C GLY A 15 27.46 7.00 6.20
N VAL A 16 26.63 6.04 5.79
CA VAL A 16 26.89 5.17 4.62
C VAL A 16 27.02 6.00 3.34
N THR A 17 26.40 7.17 3.28
CA THR A 17 26.45 8.10 2.15
C THR A 17 27.82 8.75 1.96
N ASP A 18 28.69 8.76 2.98
CA ASP A 18 30.02 9.42 2.94
C ASP A 18 31.10 8.51 2.37
N LYS A 19 30.81 7.23 2.15
CA LYS A 19 31.73 6.26 1.52
C LYS A 19 31.21 5.93 0.12
N PRO A 20 32.03 6.02 -0.94
CA PRO A 20 31.62 5.60 -2.28
C PRO A 20 31.26 4.11 -2.24
N PRO A 21 29.97 3.74 -2.32
CA PRO A 21 29.60 2.33 -2.25
C PRO A 21 29.84 1.67 -3.61
N ASN A 22 30.28 0.42 -3.59
CA ASN A 22 30.29 -0.41 -4.81
C ASN A 22 28.86 -0.78 -5.24
N ILE A 23 27.87 -0.51 -4.40
CA ILE A 23 26.46 -0.81 -4.62
C ILE A 23 25.65 0.49 -4.43
N ASP A 24 24.84 0.85 -5.42
CA ASP A 24 23.88 1.95 -5.28
C ASP A 24 22.71 1.52 -4.40
N GLY A 25 22.72 1.99 -3.14
CA GLY A 25 21.67 1.68 -2.16
C GLY A 25 20.31 2.22 -2.59
N SER A 26 20.24 3.33 -3.32
CA SER A 26 18.97 3.90 -3.81
C SER A 26 18.35 3.03 -4.90
N ALA A 27 19.18 2.52 -5.80
CA ALA A 27 18.72 1.57 -6.82
C ALA A 27 18.26 0.25 -6.19
N LEU A 28 18.99 -0.25 -5.19
CA LEU A 28 18.62 -1.46 -4.46
C LEU A 28 17.26 -1.29 -3.74
N ASP A 29 17.06 -0.19 -3.02
CA ASP A 29 15.81 0.17 -2.36
C ASP A 29 14.64 0.19 -3.35
N LEU A 30 14.82 0.88 -4.50
CA LEU A 30 13.81 0.95 -5.57
C LEU A 30 13.43 -0.44 -6.09
N VAL A 31 14.41 -1.33 -6.29
CA VAL A 31 14.17 -2.71 -6.77
C VAL A 31 13.43 -3.52 -5.73
N ILE A 32 13.84 -3.45 -4.46
CA ILE A 32 13.19 -4.15 -3.34
C ILE A 32 11.75 -3.67 -3.17
N ASP A 33 11.52 -2.36 -3.23
CA ASP A 33 10.19 -1.77 -3.16
C ASP A 33 9.31 -2.25 -4.31
N TYR A 34 9.82 -2.23 -5.53
CA TYR A 34 9.08 -2.70 -6.70
C TYR A 34 8.71 -4.18 -6.59
N LEU A 35 9.62 -5.01 -6.10
CA LEU A 35 9.35 -6.44 -5.85
C LEU A 35 8.24 -6.61 -4.80
N ASN A 36 8.33 -5.93 -3.67
CA ASN A 36 7.41 -6.11 -2.55
C ASN A 36 6.04 -5.46 -2.75
N TYR A 37 5.98 -4.30 -3.41
CA TYR A 37 4.73 -3.56 -3.57
C TYR A 37 4.01 -3.88 -4.87
N VAL A 38 4.72 -4.45 -5.88
CA VAL A 38 4.17 -4.67 -7.22
C VAL A 38 4.25 -6.13 -7.65
N ILE A 39 5.45 -6.70 -7.77
CA ILE A 39 5.63 -8.04 -8.37
C ILE A 39 4.98 -9.11 -7.49
N ILE A 40 5.28 -9.15 -6.20
CA ILE A 40 4.70 -10.16 -5.28
C ILE A 40 3.17 -10.05 -5.25
N PRO A 41 2.54 -8.88 -5.07
CA PRO A 41 1.09 -8.75 -5.15
C PRO A 41 0.49 -9.15 -6.50
N ALA A 42 1.15 -8.82 -7.60
CA ALA A 42 0.69 -9.25 -8.93
C ALA A 42 0.68 -10.79 -9.05
N LEU A 43 1.73 -11.45 -8.57
CA LEU A 43 1.78 -12.91 -8.50
C LEU A 43 0.71 -13.48 -7.56
N MET A 44 0.42 -12.84 -6.42
CA MET A 44 -0.64 -13.26 -5.51
C MET A 44 -2.02 -13.15 -6.18
N ILE A 45 -2.30 -12.09 -6.93
CA ILE A 45 -3.55 -11.94 -7.68
C ILE A 45 -3.72 -13.09 -8.68
N TYR A 46 -2.65 -13.47 -9.37
CA TYR A 46 -2.65 -14.60 -10.29
C TYR A 46 -2.88 -15.94 -9.57
N TRP A 47 -2.09 -16.24 -8.55
CA TRP A 47 -2.10 -17.53 -7.88
C TRP A 47 -3.35 -17.78 -7.05
N PHE A 48 -3.85 -16.77 -6.36
CA PHE A 48 -5.07 -16.88 -5.56
C PHE A 48 -6.34 -16.60 -6.35
N GLN A 49 -6.21 -16.35 -7.67
CA GLN A 49 -7.34 -16.11 -8.57
C GLN A 49 -8.27 -15.00 -8.05
N PHE A 50 -7.70 -13.86 -7.67
CA PHE A 50 -8.47 -12.72 -7.15
C PHE A 50 -9.24 -11.95 -8.24
N VAL A 51 -9.15 -12.35 -9.51
CA VAL A 51 -9.87 -11.75 -10.64
C VAL A 51 -10.62 -12.82 -11.42
N PRO A 52 -11.65 -12.47 -12.21
CA PRO A 52 -12.44 -13.42 -12.98
C PRO A 52 -11.60 -14.22 -14.00
N PRO A 53 -12.05 -15.45 -14.35
CA PRO A 53 -11.42 -16.25 -15.40
C PRO A 53 -11.23 -15.47 -16.71
N GLY A 54 -10.05 -15.63 -17.31
CA GLY A 54 -9.65 -14.89 -18.53
C GLY A 54 -8.92 -13.57 -18.27
N TRP A 55 -8.92 -13.07 -17.02
CA TRP A 55 -8.22 -11.84 -16.62
C TRP A 55 -6.94 -12.08 -15.82
N GLU A 56 -6.64 -13.34 -15.48
CA GLU A 56 -5.60 -13.75 -14.54
C GLU A 56 -4.19 -13.32 -14.96
N ILE A 57 -3.93 -13.21 -16.26
CA ILE A 57 -2.64 -12.77 -16.81
C ILE A 57 -2.64 -11.27 -17.09
N TYR A 58 -3.73 -10.77 -17.67
CA TYR A 58 -3.80 -9.39 -18.14
C TYR A 58 -3.77 -8.37 -16.99
N ILE A 59 -4.48 -8.67 -15.90
CA ILE A 59 -4.52 -7.77 -14.73
C ILE A 59 -3.18 -7.72 -14.01
N PRO A 60 -2.52 -8.82 -13.61
CA PRO A 60 -1.19 -8.74 -13.03
C PRO A 60 -0.15 -8.07 -13.94
N ALA A 61 -0.18 -8.36 -15.24
CA ALA A 61 0.69 -7.70 -16.21
C ALA A 61 0.45 -6.17 -16.27
N GLY A 62 -0.82 -5.76 -16.23
CA GLY A 62 -1.21 -4.36 -16.15
C GLY A 62 -0.72 -3.68 -14.87
N ILE A 63 -0.82 -4.35 -13.70
CA ILE A 63 -0.27 -3.87 -12.42
C ILE A 63 1.22 -3.56 -12.57
N VAL A 64 1.98 -4.51 -13.10
CA VAL A 64 3.42 -4.35 -13.34
C VAL A 64 3.67 -3.15 -14.26
N ALA A 65 3.00 -3.07 -15.41
CA ALA A 65 3.20 -2.02 -16.40
C ALA A 65 2.85 -0.61 -15.85
N VAL A 66 1.68 -0.46 -15.21
CA VAL A 66 1.23 0.83 -14.66
C VAL A 66 2.12 1.28 -13.52
N SER A 67 2.61 0.36 -12.70
CA SER A 67 3.49 0.68 -11.57
C SER A 67 4.88 1.15 -12.01
N LEU A 68 5.37 0.79 -13.19
CA LEU A 68 6.60 1.36 -13.73
C LEU A 68 6.51 2.88 -13.84
N TYR A 69 5.35 3.42 -14.28
CA TYR A 69 5.13 4.87 -14.29
C TYR A 69 5.24 5.47 -12.90
N THR A 70 4.59 4.86 -11.88
CA THR A 70 4.64 5.33 -10.49
C THR A 70 6.08 5.38 -9.96
N PHE A 71 6.86 4.35 -10.20
CA PHE A 71 8.24 4.25 -9.70
C PHE A 71 9.23 5.11 -10.48
N ALA A 72 8.98 5.37 -11.76
CA ALA A 72 9.80 6.23 -12.61
C ALA A 72 9.46 7.72 -12.48
N ASN A 73 8.27 8.06 -11.96
CA ASN A 73 7.81 9.45 -11.86
C ASN A 73 8.45 10.18 -10.66
N ILE A 74 9.42 11.04 -10.94
CA ILE A 74 10.12 11.86 -9.92
C ILE A 74 9.20 12.82 -9.17
N ASN A 75 8.04 13.19 -9.75
CA ASN A 75 7.07 14.10 -9.15
C ASN A 75 6.00 13.36 -8.32
N MET A 76 6.12 12.03 -8.17
CA MET A 76 5.14 11.23 -7.43
C MET A 76 5.09 11.61 -5.95
N LYS A 77 6.22 11.99 -5.34
CA LYS A 77 6.30 12.42 -3.93
C LYS A 77 6.25 13.94 -3.86
N THR A 78 5.23 14.47 -3.19
CA THR A 78 5.10 15.92 -2.96
C THR A 78 5.99 16.39 -1.80
N SER A 79 6.30 17.71 -1.74
CA SER A 79 7.13 18.30 -0.69
C SER A 79 6.54 18.18 0.73
N ASP A 80 5.23 17.98 0.84
CA ASP A 80 4.48 17.79 2.09
C ASP A 80 4.26 16.32 2.44
N TYR A 81 4.97 15.39 1.78
CA TYR A 81 4.97 13.96 2.03
C TYR A 81 3.67 13.23 1.68
N TYR A 82 2.96 13.69 0.66
CA TYR A 82 1.89 12.94 0.01
C TYR A 82 2.37 12.34 -1.31
N PHE A 83 1.61 11.38 -1.83
CA PHE A 83 1.79 10.86 -3.18
C PHE A 83 0.75 11.49 -4.11
N SER A 84 1.18 11.93 -5.29
CA SER A 84 0.30 12.43 -6.35
C SER A 84 -0.06 11.29 -7.29
N GLY A 85 -1.27 10.78 -7.20
CA GLY A 85 -1.72 9.55 -7.86
C GLY A 85 -1.56 8.32 -6.98
N TRP A 86 -2.12 7.20 -7.42
CA TRP A 86 -2.02 5.92 -6.70
C TRP A 86 -0.56 5.48 -6.50
N PRO A 87 -0.10 5.28 -5.27
CA PRO A 87 1.31 5.03 -4.97
C PRO A 87 1.77 3.59 -5.23
N ALA A 88 1.02 2.82 -6.01
CA ALA A 88 1.32 1.42 -6.39
C ALA A 88 1.53 0.47 -5.17
N ILE A 89 0.77 0.67 -4.09
CA ILE A 89 0.80 -0.20 -2.89
C ILE A 89 -0.15 -1.40 -3.04
N TRP A 90 0.07 -2.21 -4.06
CA TRP A 90 -0.78 -3.36 -4.40
C TRP A 90 -0.81 -4.44 -3.32
N ASN A 91 0.24 -4.55 -2.51
CA ASN A 91 0.30 -5.45 -1.36
C ASN A 91 -0.80 -5.15 -0.33
N ILE A 92 -1.12 -3.87 -0.10
CA ILE A 92 -2.25 -3.48 0.77
C ILE A 92 -3.56 -3.90 0.13
N LEU A 93 -3.75 -3.65 -1.18
CA LEU A 93 -4.96 -4.05 -1.89
C LEU A 93 -5.23 -5.56 -1.80
N VAL A 94 -4.20 -6.39 -2.02
CA VAL A 94 -4.31 -7.85 -1.91
C VAL A 94 -4.71 -8.27 -0.49
N LEU A 95 -4.20 -7.62 0.55
CA LEU A 95 -4.63 -7.85 1.93
C LEU A 95 -6.12 -7.55 2.12
N TYR A 96 -6.63 -6.46 1.52
CA TYR A 96 -8.06 -6.13 1.57
C TYR A 96 -8.91 -7.19 0.87
N PHE A 97 -8.52 -7.64 -0.32
CA PHE A 97 -9.22 -8.71 -1.02
C PHE A 97 -9.26 -10.01 -0.21
N TYR A 98 -8.14 -10.36 0.41
CA TYR A 98 -8.04 -11.54 1.26
C TYR A 98 -8.89 -11.45 2.54
N ILE A 99 -8.77 -10.36 3.29
CA ILE A 99 -9.47 -10.18 4.57
C ILE A 99 -10.98 -10.04 4.37
N LEU A 100 -11.41 -9.31 3.33
CA LEU A 100 -12.83 -9.05 3.07
C LEU A 100 -13.51 -10.17 2.27
N GLY A 101 -12.74 -11.09 1.66
CA GLY A 101 -13.29 -12.13 0.79
C GLY A 101 -14.13 -11.57 -0.36
N THR A 102 -13.66 -10.49 -0.97
CA THR A 102 -14.43 -9.74 -1.97
C THR A 102 -14.67 -10.54 -3.25
N ASN A 103 -15.77 -10.25 -3.94
CA ASN A 103 -16.11 -10.88 -5.21
C ASN A 103 -15.10 -10.53 -6.32
N LEU A 104 -14.78 -11.49 -7.19
CA LEU A 104 -13.78 -11.36 -8.25
C LEU A 104 -14.03 -10.18 -9.20
N TRP A 105 -15.30 -9.90 -9.53
CA TRP A 105 -15.68 -8.75 -10.38
C TRP A 105 -15.47 -7.42 -9.66
N ILE A 106 -15.75 -7.37 -8.34
CA ILE A 106 -15.47 -6.19 -7.52
C ILE A 106 -13.96 -5.92 -7.51
N ASN A 107 -13.16 -6.97 -7.33
CA ASN A 107 -11.70 -6.86 -7.34
C ASN A 107 -11.19 -6.30 -8.68
N LEU A 108 -11.71 -6.82 -9.80
CA LEU A 108 -11.38 -6.35 -11.14
C LEU A 108 -11.69 -4.86 -11.31
N ILE A 109 -12.90 -4.45 -10.93
CA ILE A 109 -13.33 -3.04 -11.03
C ILE A 109 -12.44 -2.14 -10.18
N VAL A 110 -12.14 -2.54 -8.94
CA VAL A 110 -11.26 -1.78 -8.04
C VAL A 110 -9.86 -1.63 -8.64
N ILE A 111 -9.28 -2.68 -9.19
CA ILE A 111 -7.96 -2.62 -9.82
C ILE A 111 -7.97 -1.66 -11.01
N ILE A 112 -8.99 -1.71 -11.87
CA ILE A 112 -9.12 -0.81 -13.01
C ILE A 112 -9.25 0.65 -12.56
N ILE A 113 -10.03 0.91 -11.51
CA ILE A 113 -10.12 2.25 -10.92
C ILE A 113 -8.73 2.72 -10.43
N LEU A 114 -7.97 1.88 -9.75
CA LEU A 114 -6.64 2.22 -9.27
C LEU A 114 -5.63 2.43 -10.40
N TYR A 115 -5.76 1.73 -11.54
CA TYR A 115 -4.99 2.03 -12.75
C TYR A 115 -5.22 3.47 -13.21
N ILE A 116 -6.49 3.88 -13.27
CA ILE A 116 -6.86 5.25 -13.68
C ILE A 116 -6.32 6.25 -12.66
N LEU A 117 -6.50 5.98 -11.36
CA LEU A 117 -6.03 6.85 -10.28
C LEU A 117 -4.51 7.01 -10.20
N THR A 118 -3.74 6.12 -10.82
CA THR A 118 -2.30 6.29 -10.95
C THR A 118 -1.92 7.54 -11.76
N PHE A 119 -2.76 7.92 -12.72
CA PHE A 119 -2.52 9.07 -13.62
C PHE A 119 -3.29 10.33 -13.20
N VAL A 120 -4.16 10.23 -12.19
CA VAL A 120 -4.92 11.36 -11.66
C VAL A 120 -4.22 11.93 -10.42
N PRO A 121 -3.97 13.24 -10.31
CA PRO A 121 -3.18 13.83 -9.23
C PRO A 121 -3.95 13.95 -7.89
N ILE A 122 -4.61 12.87 -7.47
CA ILE A 122 -5.24 12.74 -6.15
C ILE A 122 -4.14 12.51 -5.11
N LYS A 123 -4.25 13.17 -3.95
CA LYS A 123 -3.26 13.09 -2.88
C LYS A 123 -3.48 11.88 -1.99
N PHE A 124 -2.53 10.94 -1.99
CA PHE A 124 -2.52 9.80 -1.08
C PHE A 124 -1.58 10.05 0.10
N VAL A 125 -2.06 9.76 1.31
CA VAL A 125 -1.30 9.98 2.54
C VAL A 125 -0.12 9.02 2.66
N HIS A 126 1.05 9.54 3.11
CA HIS A 126 2.15 8.72 3.57
C HIS A 126 2.05 8.56 5.10
N PRO A 127 1.63 7.39 5.64
CA PRO A 127 1.20 7.25 7.04
C PRO A 127 2.25 7.67 8.07
N LEU A 128 3.54 7.48 7.78
CA LEU A 128 4.63 7.72 8.72
C LEU A 128 5.29 9.11 8.58
N ARG A 129 5.01 9.86 7.49
CA ARG A 129 5.75 11.09 7.16
C ARG A 129 4.91 12.36 7.24
N VAL A 130 3.59 12.27 7.23
CA VAL A 130 2.69 13.42 7.35
C VAL A 130 2.90 14.13 8.69
N LYS A 131 3.18 15.45 8.66
CA LYS A 131 3.46 16.25 9.86
C LYS A 131 2.20 16.51 10.68
N ASN A 132 1.11 16.85 10.01
CA ASN A 132 -0.18 17.10 10.67
C ASN A 132 -0.76 15.78 11.19
N LEU A 133 -1.23 15.76 12.44
CA LEU A 133 -1.82 14.59 13.11
C LEU A 133 -0.87 13.38 13.21
N ARG A 134 0.44 13.59 13.15
CA ARG A 134 1.46 12.52 13.09
C ARG A 134 1.25 11.44 14.15
N ASN A 135 1.04 11.83 15.40
CA ASN A 135 0.90 10.88 16.50
C ASN A 135 -0.36 10.02 16.34
N TYR A 136 -1.49 10.61 15.92
CA TYR A 136 -2.73 9.87 15.64
C TYR A 136 -2.56 8.93 14.45
N THR A 137 -1.87 9.38 13.41
CA THR A 137 -1.62 8.58 12.21
C THR A 137 -0.70 7.40 12.52
N ILE A 138 0.36 7.59 13.32
CA ILE A 138 1.23 6.50 13.78
C ILE A 138 0.44 5.50 14.62
N PHE A 139 -0.38 5.97 15.57
CA PHE A 139 -1.21 5.11 16.40
C PHE A 139 -2.21 4.30 15.56
N ALA A 140 -2.90 4.95 14.62
CA ALA A 140 -3.80 4.28 13.68
C ALA A 140 -3.07 3.25 12.80
N THR A 141 -1.83 3.55 12.37
CA THR A 141 -1.01 2.61 11.58
C THR A 141 -0.64 1.36 12.40
N VAL A 142 -0.26 1.53 13.66
CA VAL A 142 0.05 0.40 14.56
C VAL A 142 -1.20 -0.46 14.81
N LEU A 143 -2.32 0.17 15.12
CA LEU A 143 -3.60 -0.54 15.31
C LEU A 143 -4.03 -1.27 14.04
N TRP A 144 -3.96 -0.62 12.89
CA TRP A 144 -4.29 -1.22 11.60
C TRP A 144 -3.38 -2.43 11.31
N GLY A 145 -2.07 -2.29 11.53
CA GLY A 145 -1.10 -3.38 11.34
C GLY A 145 -1.34 -4.57 12.27
N ALA A 146 -1.57 -4.33 13.56
CA ALA A 146 -1.88 -5.37 14.54
C ALA A 146 -3.20 -6.09 14.21
N SER A 147 -4.24 -5.32 13.83
CA SER A 147 -5.52 -5.85 13.39
C SER A 147 -5.39 -6.68 12.12
N THR A 148 -4.62 -6.21 11.14
CA THR A 148 -4.31 -6.95 9.91
C THR A 148 -3.66 -8.30 10.22
N LEU A 149 -2.64 -8.31 11.08
CA LEU A 149 -1.95 -9.54 11.46
C LEU A 149 -2.91 -10.54 12.11
N LYS A 150 -3.75 -10.08 13.04
CA LYS A 150 -4.78 -10.92 13.69
C LYS A 150 -5.77 -11.48 12.67
N LEU A 151 -6.29 -10.66 11.75
CA LEU A 151 -7.28 -11.07 10.75
C LEU A 151 -6.70 -12.02 9.71
N VAL A 152 -5.47 -11.82 9.27
CA VAL A 152 -4.80 -12.72 8.30
C VAL A 152 -4.50 -14.09 8.93
N THR A 153 -4.21 -14.14 10.23
CA THR A 153 -3.95 -15.40 10.95
C THR A 153 -5.22 -16.09 11.43
N ALA A 154 -6.35 -15.38 11.47
CA ALA A 154 -7.64 -15.98 11.75
C ALA A 154 -8.06 -16.89 10.59
N ASN A 155 -8.64 -18.07 10.93
CA ASN A 155 -9.10 -18.99 9.89
C ASN A 155 -10.38 -18.42 9.23
N PRO A 156 -10.37 -18.10 7.92
CA PRO A 156 -11.49 -17.45 7.24
C PRO A 156 -12.77 -18.32 7.17
N ASN A 157 -12.66 -19.62 7.45
CA ASN A 157 -13.79 -20.58 7.40
C ASN A 157 -14.52 -20.75 8.74
N ILE A 158 -14.12 -20.05 9.78
CA ILE A 158 -14.78 -20.11 11.09
C ILE A 158 -15.65 -18.87 11.24
N ASN A 159 -16.91 -19.04 11.67
CA ASN A 159 -17.77 -17.93 12.08
C ASN A 159 -16.98 -17.03 13.04
N LEU A 160 -16.72 -15.78 12.62
CA LEU A 160 -15.94 -14.83 13.37
C LEU A 160 -16.47 -14.75 14.80
N PHE A 161 -15.63 -15.11 15.76
CA PHE A 161 -15.93 -14.90 17.19
C PHE A 161 -16.12 -13.39 17.45
N LEU A 162 -16.74 -13.06 18.57
CA LEU A 162 -17.00 -11.64 18.92
C LEU A 162 -15.72 -10.80 18.91
N GLU A 163 -14.60 -11.37 19.35
CA GLU A 163 -13.28 -10.73 19.32
C GLU A 163 -12.83 -10.35 17.90
N GLU A 164 -13.02 -11.23 16.93
CA GLU A 164 -12.62 -10.98 15.54
C GLU A 164 -13.51 -9.93 14.87
N LYS A 165 -14.79 -9.87 15.24
CA LYS A 165 -15.70 -8.80 14.79
C LYS A 165 -15.25 -7.43 15.32
N ILE A 166 -14.80 -7.36 16.56
CA ILE A 166 -14.25 -6.14 17.15
C ILE A 166 -12.96 -5.73 16.42
N VAL A 167 -12.05 -6.68 16.20
CA VAL A 167 -10.80 -6.43 15.44
C VAL A 167 -11.09 -5.96 14.04
N MET A 168 -12.06 -6.57 13.34
CA MET A 168 -12.51 -6.14 12.02
C MET A 168 -13.07 -4.70 12.06
N ALA A 169 -13.88 -4.37 13.05
CA ALA A 169 -14.41 -3.01 13.20
C ALA A 169 -13.28 -1.98 13.40
N ILE A 170 -12.30 -2.27 14.25
CA ILE A 170 -11.13 -1.41 14.47
C ILE A 170 -10.35 -1.23 13.17
N TRP A 171 -10.12 -2.31 12.43
CA TRP A 171 -9.40 -2.31 11.16
C TRP A 171 -10.11 -1.44 10.09
N ILE A 172 -11.45 -1.55 10.00
CA ILE A 172 -12.28 -0.73 9.10
C ILE A 172 -12.22 0.74 9.52
N LEU A 173 -12.33 1.06 10.83
CA LEU A 173 -12.24 2.44 11.31
C LEU A 173 -10.89 3.08 11.00
N CYS A 174 -9.79 2.37 11.19
CA CYS A 174 -8.46 2.83 10.78
C CYS A 174 -8.38 3.07 9.26
N SER A 175 -8.97 2.19 8.46
CA SER A 175 -9.01 2.32 7.00
C SER A 175 -9.81 3.55 6.55
N ILE A 176 -10.96 3.81 7.17
CA ILE A 176 -11.77 5.02 6.94
C ILE A 176 -10.99 6.28 7.34
N TYR A 177 -10.25 6.24 8.46
CA TYR A 177 -9.39 7.35 8.88
C TYR A 177 -8.36 7.69 7.81
N PHE A 178 -7.62 6.70 7.25
CA PHE A 178 -6.65 6.96 6.17
C PHE A 178 -7.32 7.48 4.91
N ALA A 179 -8.46 6.93 4.52
CA ALA A 179 -9.22 7.41 3.36
C ALA A 179 -9.68 8.89 3.56
N SER A 180 -10.12 9.24 4.76
CA SER A 180 -10.53 10.61 5.08
C SER A 180 -9.37 11.61 5.01
N LEU A 181 -8.17 11.22 5.43
CA LEU A 181 -6.96 12.05 5.29
C LEU A 181 -6.60 12.30 3.82
N CYS A 182 -6.68 11.27 2.98
CA CYS A 182 -6.44 11.41 1.55
C CYS A 182 -7.45 12.37 0.89
N PHE A 183 -8.74 12.19 1.20
CA PHE A 183 -9.81 13.00 0.64
C PHE A 183 -9.74 14.47 1.08
N THR A 184 -9.55 14.72 2.38
CA THR A 184 -9.47 16.10 2.91
C THR A 184 -8.27 16.86 2.38
N LYS A 185 -7.15 16.18 2.11
CA LYS A 185 -5.97 16.81 1.53
C LYS A 185 -6.17 17.10 0.05
N SER A 186 -6.75 16.19 -0.70
CA SER A 186 -7.02 16.40 -2.13
C SER A 186 -7.91 17.64 -2.40
N ILE A 187 -8.92 17.87 -1.54
CA ILE A 187 -9.81 19.04 -1.68
C ILE A 187 -9.12 20.36 -1.28
N LYS A 188 -8.18 20.35 -0.32
CA LYS A 188 -7.56 21.59 0.15
C LYS A 188 -6.46 22.12 -0.77
N ASP A 189 -5.94 21.30 -1.65
CA ASP A 189 -4.87 21.65 -2.58
C ASP A 189 -5.42 22.04 -3.99
N GLU A 190 -6.76 21.99 -4.18
CA GLU A 190 -7.47 22.64 -5.30
C GLU A 190 -7.76 24.12 -4.99
#